data_e404a3b3677727dceae94f95c63f8b82
#
_entry.id   e404a3b3677727dceae94f95c63f8b82
#
_cell.length_a   1.000
_cell.length_b   1.000
_cell.length_c   1.000
_cell.angle_alpha   90.00
_cell.angle_beta   90.00
_cell.angle_gamma   90.00
#
_symmetry.space_group_name_H-M   'P 1'
#
loop_
_entity.id
_entity.type
_entity.pdbx_description
1 polymer ?
#
loop_
_entity_poly.entity_id
_entity_poly.type
_entity_poly.pdbx_seq_one_letter_code
_entity_poly.pdbx_strand_id
1 'polypeptide(L)'
;MTLDEIQKQHDAALMPTYGRFPVALASGHGATAIDVEGRAYIDFGSGIGVNALGYCDEGWVRAVQEQAAALQHISNLYYSPVQVQFAAELCAATGMGRVFLCNSGAEANECAIKLARKYSFDKYGKGRSTIVGLENSFHGRTLTTLSATGQDVFHQYFFPFTEGFSFAKAGDLDSLKDKLDGSVCAVLLECVQGEGGVVALDKAYVQAVQALCRERDVLLLVDEVQTGAGRTGTFLACEQLGLQPDVVTMAKGLGGGLPIGACLCTQALGGVMSAGMHGSTFGGNPVACAAGRYMLSRLTQPAFLEEGARKGCLLYTSPSPRDSR
;
A
#
# COMPACT_ATOMS: atom_id res chain seq x y z
N MET A 1 5.05 13.65 31.01
CA MET A 1 6.42 13.17 30.74
C MET A 1 7.11 14.20 29.86
N THR A 2 8.33 14.55 30.16
CA THR A 2 9.20 15.38 29.31
C THR A 2 9.73 14.58 28.11
N LEU A 3 10.24 15.26 27.10
CA LEU A 3 10.88 14.58 25.95
C LEU A 3 12.04 13.67 26.42
N ASP A 4 12.87 14.12 27.33
CA ASP A 4 13.99 13.33 27.88
C ASP A 4 13.53 12.05 28.60
N GLU A 5 12.45 12.13 29.38
CA GLU A 5 11.88 10.95 30.04
C GLU A 5 11.33 9.95 29.03
N ILE A 6 10.69 10.43 27.96
CA ILE A 6 10.15 9.59 26.88
C ILE A 6 11.31 8.91 26.15
N GLN A 7 12.37 9.64 25.80
CA GLN A 7 13.55 9.09 25.13
C GLN A 7 14.23 8.00 25.98
N LYS A 8 14.45 8.25 27.27
CA LYS A 8 15.04 7.26 28.17
C LYS A 8 14.20 5.98 28.26
N GLN A 9 12.87 6.10 28.36
CA GLN A 9 11.98 4.93 28.41
C GLN A 9 11.94 4.19 27.06
N HIS A 10 11.94 4.94 25.95
CA HIS A 10 12.02 4.37 24.61
C HIS A 10 13.29 3.53 24.44
N ASP A 11 14.45 4.09 24.76
CA ASP A 11 15.76 3.43 24.57
C ASP A 11 15.93 2.20 25.47
N ALA A 12 15.23 2.18 26.60
CA ALA A 12 15.21 1.02 27.49
C ALA A 12 14.26 -0.10 27.05
N ALA A 13 13.23 0.19 26.24
CA ALA A 13 12.13 -0.74 25.97
C ALA A 13 11.98 -1.14 24.48
N LEU A 14 12.39 -0.30 23.55
CA LEU A 14 12.15 -0.52 22.11
C LEU A 14 13.45 -0.80 21.36
N MET A 15 13.39 -1.73 20.40
CA MET A 15 14.53 -1.99 19.50
C MET A 15 14.88 -0.74 18.70
N PRO A 16 16.16 -0.39 18.51
CA PRO A 16 16.59 0.83 17.83
C PRO A 16 16.54 0.69 16.30
N THR A 17 15.37 0.27 15.78
CA THR A 17 15.17 0.05 14.34
C THR A 17 14.82 1.31 13.56
N TYR A 18 14.59 2.43 14.25
CA TYR A 18 14.22 3.72 13.65
C TYR A 18 15.11 4.85 14.16
N GLY A 19 15.63 5.67 13.25
CA GLY A 19 16.18 6.99 13.58
C GLY A 19 15.02 7.98 13.80
N ARG A 20 14.78 8.39 15.07
CA ARG A 20 13.69 9.32 15.41
C ARG A 20 14.15 10.76 15.48
N PHE A 21 13.30 11.67 15.03
CA PHE A 21 13.46 13.08 15.34
C PHE A 21 13.22 13.32 16.85
N PRO A 22 13.92 14.30 17.47
CA PRO A 22 13.76 14.59 18.90
C PRO A 22 12.46 15.40 19.17
N VAL A 23 11.33 14.82 18.83
CA VAL A 23 9.98 15.38 18.98
C VAL A 23 9.06 14.28 19.49
N ALA A 24 8.30 14.55 20.55
CA ALA A 24 7.30 13.65 21.10
C ALA A 24 5.90 14.23 20.87
N LEU A 25 5.26 13.81 19.78
CA LEU A 25 3.90 14.23 19.45
C LEU A 25 2.89 13.58 20.41
N ALA A 26 1.99 14.36 20.97
CA ALA A 26 1.03 13.94 21.98
C ALA A 26 -0.43 14.04 21.53
N SER A 27 -0.76 14.98 20.65
CA SER A 27 -2.11 15.17 20.13
C SER A 27 -2.06 15.76 18.71
N GLY A 28 -3.22 15.78 18.04
CA GLY A 28 -3.34 16.40 16.73
C GLY A 28 -4.78 16.62 16.32
N HIS A 29 -4.99 17.59 15.42
CA HIS A 29 -6.28 17.85 14.79
C HIS A 29 -6.06 18.38 13.36
N GLY A 30 -6.74 17.79 12.37
CA GLY A 30 -6.52 18.14 10.97
C GLY A 30 -5.06 17.98 10.57
N ALA A 31 -4.42 19.00 10.03
CA ALA A 31 -3.02 18.99 9.64
C ALA A 31 -2.04 19.45 10.75
N THR A 32 -2.52 19.68 11.97
CA THR A 32 -1.68 20.18 13.08
C THR A 32 -1.45 19.09 14.11
N ALA A 33 -0.18 18.82 14.44
CA ALA A 33 0.25 18.00 15.55
C ALA A 33 0.82 18.87 16.67
N ILE A 34 0.66 18.45 17.93
CA ILE A 34 1.16 19.14 19.12
C ILE A 34 2.05 18.18 19.90
N ASP A 35 3.23 18.64 20.30
CA ASP A 35 4.16 17.85 21.10
C ASP A 35 3.85 17.96 22.61
N VAL A 36 4.59 17.17 23.39
CA VAL A 36 4.45 17.16 24.88
C VAL A 36 4.83 18.47 25.55
N GLU A 37 5.50 19.37 24.86
CA GLU A 37 5.87 20.70 25.33
C GLU A 37 4.88 21.79 24.87
N GLY A 38 3.83 21.40 24.13
CA GLY A 38 2.79 22.29 23.61
C GLY A 38 3.14 23.02 22.32
N ARG A 39 4.24 22.66 21.66
CA ARG A 39 4.59 23.25 20.35
C ARG A 39 3.75 22.63 19.25
N ALA A 40 3.26 23.47 18.35
CA ALA A 40 2.47 23.06 17.21
C ALA A 40 3.35 22.85 15.96
N TYR A 41 3.03 21.81 15.20
CA TYR A 41 3.69 21.45 13.93
C TYR A 41 2.65 21.27 12.84
N ILE A 42 2.93 21.74 11.63
CA ILE A 42 2.14 21.41 10.45
C ILE A 42 2.68 20.10 9.86
N ASP A 43 1.83 19.09 9.78
CA ASP A 43 2.19 17.77 9.29
C ASP A 43 2.08 17.68 7.76
N PHE A 44 3.22 17.67 7.07
CA PHE A 44 3.32 17.34 5.64
C PHE A 44 3.68 15.88 5.40
N GLY A 45 4.05 15.13 6.43
CA GLY A 45 4.44 13.71 6.33
C GLY A 45 3.25 12.76 6.33
N SER A 46 2.14 13.19 6.96
CA SER A 46 0.88 12.43 7.02
C SER A 46 1.07 11.00 7.54
N GLY A 47 2.06 10.77 8.44
CA GLY A 47 2.40 9.43 8.93
C GLY A 47 2.87 8.48 7.81
N ILE A 48 3.66 8.97 6.87
CA ILE A 48 4.08 8.25 5.65
C ILE A 48 2.88 7.91 4.75
N GLY A 49 2.02 8.91 4.53
CA GLY A 49 0.88 8.80 3.62
C GLY A 49 -0.35 8.05 4.19
N VAL A 50 -0.49 8.00 5.52
CA VAL A 50 -1.59 7.29 6.20
C VAL A 50 -2.75 8.21 6.54
N ASN A 51 -2.48 9.40 7.11
CA ASN A 51 -3.49 10.32 7.64
C ASN A 51 -4.11 11.18 6.52
N ALA A 52 -4.79 10.55 5.55
CA ALA A 52 -5.35 11.25 4.39
C ALA A 52 -6.43 12.29 4.75
N LEU A 53 -7.15 12.11 5.87
CA LEU A 53 -8.13 13.06 6.41
C LEU A 53 -7.53 13.98 7.49
N GLY A 54 -6.23 13.86 7.78
CA GLY A 54 -5.58 14.50 8.91
C GLY A 54 -5.79 13.74 10.22
N TYR A 55 -5.38 14.38 11.32
CA TYR A 55 -5.52 13.82 12.67
C TYR A 55 -6.95 13.96 13.18
N CYS A 56 -7.47 12.91 13.80
CA CYS A 56 -8.71 12.91 14.59
C CYS A 56 -9.93 13.46 13.83
N ASP A 57 -10.11 13.09 12.55
CA ASP A 57 -11.36 13.37 11.83
C ASP A 57 -12.55 12.81 12.63
N GLU A 58 -13.54 13.67 12.93
CA GLU A 58 -14.64 13.35 13.84
C GLU A 58 -15.46 12.14 13.39
N GLY A 59 -15.69 12.02 12.09
CA GLY A 59 -16.46 10.91 11.53
C GLY A 59 -15.69 9.60 11.58
N TRP A 60 -14.38 9.64 11.32
CA TRP A 60 -13.50 8.47 11.48
C TRP A 60 -13.44 8.02 12.95
N VAL A 61 -13.25 8.94 13.89
CA VAL A 61 -13.23 8.65 15.34
C VAL A 61 -14.55 8.01 15.76
N ARG A 62 -15.69 8.56 15.33
CA ARG A 62 -17.01 8.02 15.65
C ARG A 62 -17.19 6.61 15.11
N ALA A 63 -16.85 6.35 13.84
CA ALA A 63 -16.96 5.03 13.22
C ALA A 63 -16.15 3.97 14.00
N VAL A 64 -14.94 4.32 14.41
CA VAL A 64 -14.07 3.44 15.23
C VAL A 64 -14.68 3.18 16.62
N GLN A 65 -15.13 4.22 17.31
CA GLN A 65 -15.70 4.11 18.65
C GLN A 65 -16.99 3.26 18.66
N GLU A 66 -17.90 3.49 17.73
CA GLU A 66 -19.14 2.75 17.60
C GLU A 66 -18.88 1.27 17.33
N GLN A 67 -17.98 0.95 16.40
CA GLN A 67 -17.65 -0.44 16.10
C GLN A 67 -16.87 -1.13 17.21
N ALA A 68 -15.97 -0.43 17.88
CA ALA A 68 -15.22 -0.98 19.01
C ALA A 68 -16.16 -1.29 20.21
N ALA A 69 -17.20 -0.49 20.41
CA ALA A 69 -18.22 -0.73 21.42
C ALA A 69 -19.18 -1.89 21.07
N ALA A 70 -19.36 -2.18 19.76
CA ALA A 70 -20.26 -3.23 19.31
C ALA A 70 -19.57 -4.60 19.22
N LEU A 71 -18.45 -4.68 18.48
CA LEU A 71 -17.70 -5.92 18.26
C LEU A 71 -16.32 -5.60 17.66
N GLN A 72 -15.26 -5.79 18.44
CA GLN A 72 -13.90 -5.41 18.04
C GLN A 72 -13.21 -6.44 17.15
N HIS A 73 -13.45 -7.74 17.38
CA HIS A 73 -12.79 -8.82 16.64
C HIS A 73 -13.60 -10.12 16.67
N ILE A 74 -13.55 -10.91 15.58
CA ILE A 74 -14.17 -12.27 15.52
C ILE A 74 -13.22 -13.18 14.75
N SER A 75 -12.39 -13.31 14.20
CA SER A 75 -11.69 -14.17 13.23
C SER A 75 -12.43 -14.33 11.88
N ASN A 76 -11.71 -14.84 10.89
CA ASN A 76 -12.29 -15.14 9.57
C ASN A 76 -13.01 -16.53 9.52
N LEU A 77 -13.30 -17.12 10.68
CA LEU A 77 -14.13 -18.33 10.79
C LEU A 77 -15.64 -18.00 10.81
N TYR A 78 -15.99 -16.74 11.06
CA TYR A 78 -17.36 -16.26 11.10
C TYR A 78 -17.56 -15.09 10.14
N TYR A 79 -18.79 -14.88 9.69
CA TYR A 79 -19.14 -13.73 8.87
C TYR A 79 -19.29 -12.47 9.71
N SER A 80 -18.74 -11.36 9.22
CA SER A 80 -18.89 -10.03 9.79
C SER A 80 -19.61 -9.12 8.80
N PRO A 81 -20.78 -8.54 9.14
CA PRO A 81 -21.50 -7.63 8.25
C PRO A 81 -20.65 -6.45 7.79
N VAL A 82 -19.92 -5.81 8.71
CA VAL A 82 -19.06 -4.65 8.39
C VAL A 82 -17.89 -5.03 7.47
N GLN A 83 -17.31 -6.22 7.64
CA GLN A 83 -16.26 -6.74 6.78
C GLN A 83 -16.77 -6.97 5.35
N VAL A 84 -17.92 -7.64 5.21
CA VAL A 84 -18.51 -7.93 3.90
C VAL A 84 -18.90 -6.65 3.18
N GLN A 85 -19.46 -5.66 3.89
CA GLN A 85 -19.80 -4.36 3.32
C GLN A 85 -18.53 -3.62 2.85
N PHE A 86 -17.48 -3.57 3.70
CA PHE A 86 -16.20 -2.96 3.32
C PHE A 86 -15.59 -3.62 2.08
N ALA A 87 -15.56 -4.96 2.04
CA ALA A 87 -15.03 -5.71 0.91
C ALA A 87 -15.79 -5.39 -0.39
N ALA A 88 -17.13 -5.36 -0.35
CA ALA A 88 -17.96 -5.04 -1.49
C ALA A 88 -17.76 -3.58 -1.97
N GLU A 89 -17.75 -2.63 -1.03
CA GLU A 89 -17.53 -1.21 -1.31
C GLU A 89 -16.13 -0.98 -1.91
N LEU A 90 -15.08 -1.64 -1.39
CA LEU A 90 -13.73 -1.55 -1.89
C LEU A 90 -13.57 -2.15 -3.29
N CYS A 91 -14.17 -3.32 -3.53
CA CYS A 91 -14.20 -3.91 -4.87
C CYS A 91 -14.91 -2.99 -5.88
N ALA A 92 -16.03 -2.40 -5.49
CA ALA A 92 -16.76 -1.45 -6.34
C ALA A 92 -15.94 -0.19 -6.64
N ALA A 93 -15.27 0.37 -5.63
CA ALA A 93 -14.45 1.58 -5.77
C ALA A 93 -13.20 1.37 -6.66
N THR A 94 -12.67 0.16 -6.70
CA THR A 94 -11.45 -0.18 -7.46
C THR A 94 -11.73 -0.86 -8.80
N GLY A 95 -12.98 -1.25 -9.07
CA GLY A 95 -13.34 -2.06 -10.23
C GLY A 95 -12.80 -3.51 -10.18
N MET A 96 -12.26 -3.94 -9.03
CA MET A 96 -11.73 -5.29 -8.85
C MET A 96 -12.83 -6.28 -8.46
N GLY A 97 -12.57 -7.58 -8.69
CA GLY A 97 -13.58 -8.62 -8.50
C GLY A 97 -13.66 -9.18 -7.09
N ARG A 98 -12.51 -9.35 -6.41
CA ARG A 98 -12.42 -9.91 -5.06
C ARG A 98 -11.26 -9.32 -4.27
N VAL A 99 -11.36 -9.39 -2.94
CA VAL A 99 -10.35 -8.88 -2.01
C VAL A 99 -10.02 -9.89 -0.91
N PHE A 100 -8.75 -10.01 -0.58
CA PHE A 100 -8.25 -10.56 0.67
C PHE A 100 -7.84 -9.40 1.58
N LEU A 101 -8.35 -9.37 2.80
CA LEU A 101 -8.06 -8.34 3.80
C LEU A 101 -6.98 -8.82 4.76
N CYS A 102 -6.01 -7.95 5.04
CA CYS A 102 -4.88 -8.18 5.95
C CYS A 102 -4.58 -6.92 6.76
N ASN A 103 -3.37 -6.77 7.34
CA ASN A 103 -3.08 -5.69 8.29
C ASN A 103 -2.05 -4.69 7.78
N SER A 104 -1.38 -4.98 6.70
CA SER A 104 -0.28 -4.15 6.18
C SER A 104 -0.10 -4.29 4.68
N GLY A 105 0.66 -3.35 4.07
CA GLY A 105 1.05 -3.44 2.67
C GLY A 105 1.96 -4.65 2.39
N ALA A 106 2.85 -5.00 3.33
CA ALA A 106 3.68 -6.19 3.19
C ALA A 106 2.83 -7.47 3.11
N GLU A 107 1.84 -7.64 3.99
CA GLU A 107 0.93 -8.79 3.93
C GLU A 107 0.08 -8.79 2.65
N ALA A 108 -0.34 -7.63 2.17
CA ALA A 108 -1.06 -7.51 0.90
C ALA A 108 -0.18 -7.97 -0.28
N ASN A 109 1.08 -7.56 -0.31
CA ASN A 109 2.06 -7.98 -1.31
C ASN A 109 2.42 -9.47 -1.19
N GLU A 110 2.55 -10.02 0.02
CA GLU A 110 2.70 -11.48 0.23
C GLU A 110 1.53 -12.26 -0.41
N CYS A 111 0.30 -11.76 -0.23
CA CYS A 111 -0.87 -12.36 -0.86
C CYS A 111 -0.80 -12.27 -2.39
N ALA A 112 -0.44 -11.10 -2.96
CA ALA A 112 -0.30 -10.90 -4.40
C ALA A 112 0.75 -11.81 -5.02
N ILE A 113 1.92 -11.95 -4.37
CA ILE A 113 3.01 -12.84 -4.78
C ILE A 113 2.53 -14.31 -4.78
N LYS A 114 1.86 -14.75 -3.70
CA LYS A 114 1.32 -16.11 -3.60
C LYS A 114 0.24 -16.37 -4.64
N LEU A 115 -0.65 -15.40 -4.87
CA LEU A 115 -1.71 -15.50 -5.88
C LEU A 115 -1.11 -15.70 -7.29
N ALA A 116 -0.13 -14.86 -7.65
CA ALA A 116 0.53 -14.95 -8.96
C ALA A 116 1.23 -16.28 -9.17
N ARG A 117 1.99 -16.74 -8.18
CA ARG A 117 2.67 -18.04 -8.22
C ARG A 117 1.70 -19.20 -8.30
N LYS A 118 0.59 -19.16 -7.54
CA LYS A 118 -0.44 -20.21 -7.56
C LYS A 118 -1.18 -20.26 -8.89
N TYR A 119 -1.60 -19.10 -9.43
CA TYR A 119 -2.21 -19.01 -10.75
C TYR A 119 -1.33 -19.62 -11.83
N SER A 120 -0.06 -19.24 -11.84
CA SER A 120 0.92 -19.77 -12.79
C SER A 120 1.12 -21.27 -12.64
N PHE A 121 1.22 -21.75 -11.39
CA PHE A 121 1.35 -23.20 -11.12
C PHE A 121 0.15 -24.00 -11.62
N ASP A 122 -1.07 -23.51 -11.41
CA ASP A 122 -2.29 -24.18 -11.86
C ASP A 122 -2.36 -24.26 -13.38
N LYS A 123 -1.85 -23.24 -14.07
CA LYS A 123 -1.93 -23.16 -15.53
C LYS A 123 -0.77 -23.85 -16.26
N TYR A 124 0.44 -23.77 -15.70
CA TYR A 124 1.68 -24.18 -16.37
C TYR A 124 2.49 -25.24 -15.62
N GLY A 125 2.12 -25.58 -14.39
CA GLY A 125 2.91 -26.46 -13.53
C GLY A 125 4.13 -25.75 -12.92
N LYS A 126 5.16 -26.53 -12.56
CA LYS A 126 6.40 -26.04 -11.93
C LYS A 126 7.29 -25.28 -12.93
N GLY A 127 8.09 -24.33 -12.41
CA GLY A 127 9.14 -23.66 -13.16
C GLY A 127 8.79 -22.26 -13.64
N ARG A 128 7.53 -21.82 -13.51
CA ARG A 128 7.10 -20.47 -13.86
C ARG A 128 6.60 -19.73 -12.63
N SER A 129 7.53 -19.24 -11.81
CA SER A 129 7.23 -18.61 -10.50
C SER A 129 8.04 -17.34 -10.22
N THR A 130 8.85 -16.88 -11.18
CA THR A 130 9.63 -15.65 -11.07
C THR A 130 8.72 -14.43 -11.18
N ILE A 131 8.97 -13.44 -10.34
CA ILE A 131 8.32 -12.11 -10.37
C ILE A 131 9.39 -11.09 -10.71
N VAL A 132 9.12 -10.27 -11.73
CA VAL A 132 10.00 -9.16 -12.09
C VAL A 132 9.51 -7.90 -11.39
N GLY A 133 10.34 -7.37 -10.48
CA GLY A 133 10.16 -6.05 -9.90
C GLY A 133 10.91 -4.97 -10.67
N LEU A 134 10.83 -3.73 -10.20
CA LEU A 134 11.63 -2.63 -10.73
C LEU A 134 12.76 -2.26 -9.75
N GLU A 135 13.93 -1.89 -10.28
CA GLU A 135 15.01 -1.29 -9.48
C GLU A 135 14.49 -0.07 -8.72
N ASN A 136 14.95 0.14 -7.50
CA ASN A 136 14.50 1.18 -6.55
C ASN A 136 13.05 1.06 -6.05
N SER A 137 12.35 -0.05 -6.32
CA SER A 137 11.03 -0.31 -5.77
C SER A 137 11.07 -0.60 -4.26
N PHE A 138 9.90 -0.49 -3.60
CA PHE A 138 9.73 -0.88 -2.20
C PHE A 138 8.38 -1.57 -1.99
N HIS A 139 8.41 -2.84 -1.55
CA HIS A 139 7.21 -3.65 -1.40
C HIS A 139 6.96 -4.19 0.01
N GLY A 140 7.85 -3.91 0.97
CA GLY A 140 7.68 -4.29 2.37
C GLY A 140 8.93 -4.79 3.06
N ARG A 141 8.78 -5.24 4.32
CA ARG A 141 9.88 -5.66 5.21
C ARG A 141 9.80 -7.12 5.67
N THR A 142 8.83 -7.91 5.21
CA THR A 142 8.87 -9.38 5.36
C THR A 142 9.96 -9.97 4.46
N LEU A 143 10.44 -11.16 4.75
CA LEU A 143 11.53 -11.75 3.94
C LEU A 143 11.17 -11.84 2.46
N THR A 144 9.93 -12.22 2.12
CA THR A 144 9.52 -12.30 0.71
C THR A 144 9.33 -10.94 0.08
N THR A 145 8.66 -9.99 0.74
CA THR A 145 8.50 -8.64 0.19
C THR A 145 9.80 -7.85 0.16
N LEU A 146 10.73 -8.17 1.08
CA LEU A 146 12.09 -7.64 1.04
C LEU A 146 12.85 -8.18 -0.17
N SER A 147 12.70 -9.48 -0.47
CA SER A 147 13.24 -10.10 -1.70
C SER A 147 12.66 -9.49 -2.98
N ALA A 148 11.41 -9.00 -2.94
CA ALA A 148 10.74 -8.32 -4.05
C ALA A 148 11.10 -6.82 -4.17
N THR A 149 11.77 -6.24 -3.16
CA THR A 149 12.16 -4.83 -3.10
C THR A 149 13.47 -4.61 -3.85
N GLY A 150 13.46 -3.75 -4.88
CA GLY A 150 14.58 -3.52 -5.80
C GLY A 150 15.65 -2.56 -5.29
N GLN A 151 16.01 -2.62 -4.00
CA GLN A 151 17.00 -1.74 -3.37
C GLN A 151 18.06 -2.56 -2.63
N ASP A 152 19.30 -2.58 -3.12
CA ASP A 152 20.40 -3.38 -2.58
C ASP A 152 20.71 -3.11 -1.10
N VAL A 153 20.41 -1.90 -0.62
CA VAL A 153 20.62 -1.53 0.79
C VAL A 153 19.83 -2.43 1.75
N PHE A 154 18.76 -3.04 1.31
CA PHE A 154 17.94 -3.95 2.10
C PHE A 154 18.33 -5.43 1.96
N HIS A 155 19.24 -5.78 1.03
CA HIS A 155 19.65 -7.15 0.74
C HIS A 155 20.99 -7.54 1.39
N GLN A 156 21.27 -7.04 2.61
CA GLN A 156 22.60 -7.19 3.21
C GLN A 156 22.72 -8.27 4.31
N TYR A 157 21.65 -8.55 5.08
CA TYR A 157 21.80 -9.31 6.33
C TYR A 157 20.89 -10.52 6.50
N PHE A 158 19.79 -10.60 5.76
CA PHE A 158 18.67 -11.50 6.08
C PHE A 158 18.67 -12.76 5.20
N PHE A 159 19.83 -13.31 4.92
CA PHE A 159 19.98 -14.52 4.09
C PHE A 159 19.50 -15.78 4.82
N PRO A 160 18.92 -16.77 4.10
CA PRO A 160 18.65 -16.77 2.66
C PRO A 160 17.39 -15.95 2.32
N PHE A 161 17.44 -15.22 1.21
CA PHE A 161 16.26 -14.53 0.67
C PHE A 161 15.34 -15.51 -0.06
N THR A 162 14.06 -15.13 -0.20
CA THR A 162 13.10 -15.88 -1.01
C THR A 162 13.50 -15.80 -2.49
N GLU A 163 13.68 -16.96 -3.13
CA GLU A 163 14.04 -17.06 -4.54
C GLU A 163 12.89 -16.67 -5.49
N GLY A 164 13.22 -16.44 -6.77
CA GLY A 164 12.28 -16.16 -7.83
C GLY A 164 11.90 -14.67 -7.94
N PHE A 165 12.86 -13.79 -7.71
CA PHE A 165 12.75 -12.36 -8.00
C PHE A 165 13.89 -11.91 -8.91
N SER A 166 13.58 -11.01 -9.84
CA SER A 166 14.56 -10.31 -10.68
C SER A 166 14.09 -8.87 -10.89
N PHE A 167 15.00 -7.98 -11.29
CA PHE A 167 14.70 -6.56 -11.36
C PHE A 167 15.06 -6.02 -12.74
N ALA A 168 14.19 -5.16 -13.27
CA ALA A 168 14.38 -4.39 -14.48
C ALA A 168 14.52 -2.90 -14.12
N LYS A 169 15.20 -2.14 -14.97
CA LYS A 169 15.30 -0.68 -14.79
C LYS A 169 13.94 -0.02 -15.02
N ALA A 170 13.54 0.83 -14.07
CA ALA A 170 12.32 1.62 -14.19
C ALA A 170 12.43 2.56 -15.41
N GLY A 171 11.38 2.58 -16.25
CA GLY A 171 11.36 3.38 -17.48
C GLY A 171 12.08 2.76 -18.69
N ASP A 172 12.74 1.61 -18.55
CA ASP A 172 13.46 0.91 -19.61
C ASP A 172 12.70 -0.38 -20.01
N LEU A 173 11.98 -0.32 -21.13
CA LEU A 173 11.17 -1.46 -21.58
C LEU A 173 12.04 -2.62 -22.08
N ASP A 174 13.21 -2.34 -22.64
CA ASP A 174 14.10 -3.39 -23.14
C ASP A 174 14.76 -4.13 -21.99
N SER A 175 15.13 -3.43 -20.92
CA SER A 175 15.54 -4.06 -19.66
C SER A 175 14.46 -5.00 -19.10
N LEU A 176 13.18 -4.63 -19.20
CA LEU A 176 12.09 -5.50 -18.79
C LEU A 176 11.95 -6.72 -19.71
N LYS A 177 11.99 -6.53 -21.02
CA LYS A 177 11.89 -7.64 -22.01
C LYS A 177 12.97 -8.69 -21.79
N ASP A 178 14.19 -8.29 -21.47
CA ASP A 178 15.32 -9.18 -21.20
C ASP A 178 15.10 -10.06 -19.96
N LYS A 179 14.25 -9.61 -19.01
CA LYS A 179 13.89 -10.36 -17.80
C LYS A 179 12.67 -11.26 -17.97
N LEU A 180 11.83 -11.01 -18.99
CA LEU A 180 10.58 -11.76 -19.20
C LEU A 180 10.82 -13.05 -19.99
N ASP A 181 11.50 -14.00 -19.38
CA ASP A 181 11.65 -15.36 -19.91
C ASP A 181 10.48 -16.28 -19.52
N GLY A 182 10.57 -17.57 -19.90
CA GLY A 182 9.54 -18.57 -19.63
C GLY A 182 9.33 -18.90 -18.15
N SER A 183 10.18 -18.42 -17.23
CA SER A 183 10.06 -18.62 -15.80
C SER A 183 9.18 -17.58 -15.11
N VAL A 184 8.85 -16.46 -15.80
CA VAL A 184 8.17 -15.32 -15.20
C VAL A 184 6.66 -15.53 -15.15
N CYS A 185 6.07 -15.31 -13.96
CA CYS A 185 4.63 -15.37 -13.74
C CYS A 185 3.98 -13.99 -13.54
N ALA A 186 4.74 -12.98 -13.09
CA ALA A 186 4.18 -11.65 -12.86
C ALA A 186 5.24 -10.54 -12.98
N VAL A 187 4.78 -9.33 -13.28
CA VAL A 187 5.49 -8.07 -13.08
C VAL A 187 4.86 -7.34 -11.91
N LEU A 188 5.66 -6.85 -10.95
CA LEU A 188 5.24 -6.07 -9.79
C LEU A 188 5.83 -4.67 -9.89
N LEU A 189 4.99 -3.64 -9.86
CA LEU A 189 5.42 -2.25 -9.93
C LEU A 189 4.58 -1.31 -9.06
N GLU A 190 5.15 -0.14 -8.75
CA GLU A 190 4.48 1.04 -8.20
C GLU A 190 4.27 2.05 -9.32
N CYS A 191 3.14 2.74 -9.37
CA CYS A 191 2.93 3.84 -10.35
C CYS A 191 3.84 5.05 -10.05
N VAL A 192 4.18 5.24 -8.77
CA VAL A 192 5.20 6.17 -8.28
C VAL A 192 6.04 5.43 -7.26
N GLN A 193 7.33 5.30 -7.49
CA GLN A 193 8.27 4.70 -6.54
C GLN A 193 8.48 5.66 -5.36
N GLY A 194 7.65 5.51 -4.31
CA GLY A 194 7.63 6.45 -3.19
C GLY A 194 8.93 6.46 -2.40
N GLU A 195 9.40 5.29 -1.99
CA GLU A 195 10.65 5.12 -1.21
C GLU A 195 11.91 5.19 -2.09
N GLY A 196 11.75 5.07 -3.40
CA GLY A 196 12.84 5.17 -4.39
C GLY A 196 13.18 6.59 -4.83
N GLY A 197 12.67 7.61 -4.12
CA GLY A 197 12.94 9.02 -4.42
C GLY A 197 11.75 9.77 -5.05
N VAL A 198 10.54 9.26 -4.91
CA VAL A 198 9.29 9.81 -5.46
C VAL A 198 9.35 9.92 -7.00
N VAL A 199 9.68 8.81 -7.64
CA VAL A 199 9.85 8.72 -9.10
C VAL A 199 8.56 8.22 -9.73
N ALA A 200 7.85 9.09 -10.45
CA ALA A 200 6.67 8.71 -11.23
C ALA A 200 7.07 7.97 -12.50
N LEU A 201 6.40 6.88 -12.81
CA LEU A 201 6.59 6.15 -14.05
C LEU A 201 5.86 6.85 -15.20
N ASP A 202 6.50 6.84 -16.37
CA ASP A 202 5.89 7.39 -17.58
C ASP A 202 4.70 6.56 -18.04
N LYS A 203 3.62 7.23 -18.49
CA LYS A 203 2.38 6.59 -18.93
C LYS A 203 2.60 5.65 -20.11
N ALA A 204 3.36 6.06 -21.11
CA ALA A 204 3.61 5.22 -22.29
C ALA A 204 4.42 3.98 -21.92
N TYR A 205 5.39 4.12 -21.01
CA TYR A 205 6.15 2.99 -20.49
C TYR A 205 5.25 1.97 -19.78
N VAL A 206 4.43 2.37 -18.80
CA VAL A 206 3.61 1.41 -18.06
C VAL A 206 2.51 0.78 -18.91
N GLN A 207 1.99 1.49 -19.90
CA GLN A 207 1.07 0.93 -20.88
C GLN A 207 1.76 -0.12 -21.78
N ALA A 208 3.01 0.12 -22.18
CA ALA A 208 3.80 -0.87 -22.88
C ALA A 208 4.12 -2.09 -22.02
N VAL A 209 4.42 -1.89 -20.74
CA VAL A 209 4.57 -2.98 -19.75
C VAL A 209 3.30 -3.83 -19.70
N GLN A 210 2.12 -3.21 -19.54
CA GLN A 210 0.84 -3.91 -19.53
C GLN A 210 0.59 -4.70 -20.82
N ALA A 211 0.87 -4.11 -21.97
CA ALA A 211 0.72 -4.80 -23.27
C ALA A 211 1.63 -6.03 -23.35
N LEU A 212 2.87 -5.90 -22.93
CA LEU A 212 3.85 -6.97 -22.88
C LEU A 212 3.45 -8.08 -21.89
N CYS A 213 2.92 -7.73 -20.73
CA CYS A 213 2.38 -8.69 -19.77
C CYS A 213 1.25 -9.54 -20.38
N ARG A 214 0.32 -8.88 -21.07
CA ARG A 214 -0.78 -9.57 -21.78
C ARG A 214 -0.29 -10.48 -22.90
N GLU A 215 0.66 -10.02 -23.71
CA GLU A 215 1.27 -10.82 -24.79
C GLU A 215 1.94 -12.09 -24.27
N ARG A 216 2.64 -11.98 -23.14
CA ARG A 216 3.42 -13.08 -22.54
C ARG A 216 2.62 -13.91 -21.51
N ASP A 217 1.34 -13.58 -21.30
CA ASP A 217 0.49 -14.20 -20.28
C ASP A 217 1.13 -14.15 -18.89
N VAL A 218 1.67 -12.99 -18.53
CA VAL A 218 2.28 -12.64 -17.25
C VAL A 218 1.33 -11.70 -16.52
N LEU A 219 1.06 -11.92 -15.23
CA LEU A 219 0.18 -11.06 -14.44
C LEU A 219 0.82 -9.69 -14.18
N LEU A 220 0.02 -8.63 -14.25
CA LEU A 220 0.41 -7.29 -13.84
C LEU A 220 -0.08 -7.03 -12.42
N LEU A 221 0.84 -6.92 -11.46
CA LEU A 221 0.59 -6.58 -10.07
C LEU A 221 0.97 -5.11 -9.85
N VAL A 222 0.04 -4.30 -9.37
CA VAL A 222 0.29 -2.89 -9.07
C VAL A 222 0.20 -2.65 -7.56
N ASP A 223 1.32 -2.22 -6.99
CA ASP A 223 1.41 -1.84 -5.59
C ASP A 223 0.92 -0.39 -5.41
N GLU A 224 -0.30 -0.26 -4.91
CA GLU A 224 -0.97 1.00 -4.57
C GLU A 224 -0.94 1.28 -3.05
N VAL A 225 -0.06 0.63 -2.30
CA VAL A 225 0.06 0.81 -0.85
C VAL A 225 0.36 2.26 -0.50
N GLN A 226 1.18 2.94 -1.28
CA GLN A 226 1.49 4.35 -1.06
C GLN A 226 0.74 5.29 -2.00
N THR A 227 0.52 4.89 -3.24
CA THR A 227 -0.08 5.72 -4.30
C THR A 227 -1.60 5.72 -4.29
N GLY A 228 -2.23 4.69 -3.74
CA GLY A 228 -3.68 4.55 -3.65
C GLY A 228 -4.33 5.41 -2.56
N ALA A 229 -5.59 5.15 -2.33
CA ALA A 229 -6.43 5.85 -1.34
C ALA A 229 -6.43 7.37 -1.54
N GLY A 230 -6.50 7.84 -2.78
CA GLY A 230 -6.63 9.27 -3.11
C GLY A 230 -5.32 10.06 -3.10
N ARG A 231 -4.17 9.44 -2.80
CA ARG A 231 -2.88 10.13 -2.62
C ARG A 231 -2.46 10.99 -3.83
N THR A 232 -2.77 10.54 -5.04
CA THR A 232 -2.31 11.17 -6.29
C THR A 232 -3.41 11.96 -7.02
N GLY A 233 -4.61 12.10 -6.42
CA GLY A 233 -5.74 12.82 -7.02
C GLY A 233 -6.79 11.93 -7.68
N THR A 234 -6.55 10.62 -7.80
CA THR A 234 -7.53 9.57 -8.12
C THR A 234 -7.53 8.54 -7.00
N PHE A 235 -8.57 7.70 -6.90
CA PHE A 235 -8.63 6.68 -5.85
C PHE A 235 -7.48 5.68 -5.97
N LEU A 236 -7.15 5.25 -7.19
CA LEU A 236 -5.94 4.50 -7.53
C LEU A 236 -5.10 5.31 -8.52
N ALA A 237 -3.78 5.35 -8.35
CA ALA A 237 -2.88 6.05 -9.27
C ALA A 237 -2.85 5.40 -10.67
N CYS A 238 -3.03 4.08 -10.75
CA CYS A 238 -3.08 3.34 -12.01
C CYS A 238 -4.22 3.80 -12.94
N GLU A 239 -5.28 4.41 -12.42
CA GLU A 239 -6.39 5.00 -13.21
C GLU A 239 -5.88 6.14 -14.11
N GLN A 240 -5.00 7.02 -13.59
CA GLN A 240 -4.42 8.14 -14.36
C GLN A 240 -3.54 7.66 -15.51
N LEU A 241 -2.93 6.50 -15.34
CA LEU A 241 -2.06 5.88 -16.32
C LEU A 241 -2.82 5.01 -17.33
N GLY A 242 -4.12 4.78 -17.09
CA GLY A 242 -4.98 3.93 -17.93
C GLY A 242 -4.62 2.45 -17.84
N LEU A 243 -4.08 2.02 -16.70
CA LEU A 243 -3.77 0.62 -16.43
C LEU A 243 -5.01 -0.18 -16.00
N GLN A 244 -4.98 -1.44 -16.33
CA GLN A 244 -5.95 -2.46 -15.90
C GLN A 244 -5.18 -3.63 -15.29
N PRO A 245 -4.71 -3.51 -14.05
CA PRO A 245 -3.94 -4.55 -13.39
C PRO A 245 -4.76 -5.80 -13.11
N ASP A 246 -4.08 -6.94 -13.03
CA ASP A 246 -4.69 -8.20 -12.60
C ASP A 246 -4.85 -8.24 -11.08
N VAL A 247 -3.91 -7.62 -10.36
CA VAL A 247 -3.90 -7.52 -8.90
C VAL A 247 -3.49 -6.12 -8.47
N VAL A 248 -4.18 -5.58 -7.46
CA VAL A 248 -3.84 -4.31 -6.79
C VAL A 248 -3.65 -4.56 -5.31
N THR A 249 -2.59 -4.02 -4.71
CA THR A 249 -2.40 -4.05 -3.27
C THR A 249 -2.57 -2.66 -2.66
N MET A 250 -3.23 -2.57 -1.53
CA MET A 250 -3.51 -1.31 -0.82
C MET A 250 -3.25 -1.44 0.67
N ALA A 251 -2.93 -0.34 1.34
CA ALA A 251 -2.83 -0.22 2.80
C ALA A 251 -2.80 1.27 3.20
N LYS A 252 -2.02 1.64 4.21
CA LYS A 252 -1.76 3.04 4.62
C LYS A 252 -3.03 3.89 4.74
N GLY A 253 -3.28 4.78 3.78
CA GLY A 253 -4.45 5.65 3.74
C GLY A 253 -5.80 4.93 3.75
N LEU A 254 -5.83 3.63 3.41
CA LEU A 254 -7.05 2.81 3.42
C LEU A 254 -7.69 2.72 4.81
N GLY A 255 -6.88 2.70 5.88
CA GLY A 255 -7.36 2.60 7.26
C GLY A 255 -7.40 3.92 8.03
N GLY A 256 -6.79 4.99 7.48
CA GLY A 256 -6.76 6.31 8.13
C GLY A 256 -6.05 6.34 9.49
N GLY A 257 -5.18 5.37 9.78
CA GLY A 257 -4.43 5.24 11.04
C GLY A 257 -4.57 3.86 11.69
N LEU A 258 -5.62 3.09 11.40
CA LEU A 258 -5.69 1.68 11.83
C LEU A 258 -4.98 0.76 10.83
N PRO A 259 -4.31 -0.29 11.33
CA PRO A 259 -3.68 -1.29 10.46
C PRO A 259 -4.71 -2.03 9.62
N ILE A 260 -4.64 -1.86 8.31
CA ILE A 260 -5.40 -2.61 7.32
C ILE A 260 -4.63 -2.65 6.02
N GLY A 261 -4.67 -3.79 5.35
CA GLY A 261 -4.18 -3.99 4.00
C GLY A 261 -5.20 -4.77 3.18
N ALA A 262 -5.09 -4.66 1.88
CA ALA A 262 -5.97 -5.35 0.93
C ALA A 262 -5.16 -5.82 -0.28
N CYS A 263 -5.36 -7.08 -0.65
CA CYS A 263 -4.93 -7.63 -1.93
C CYS A 263 -6.19 -7.86 -2.76
N LEU A 264 -6.37 -7.04 -3.79
CA LEU A 264 -7.52 -7.12 -4.70
C LEU A 264 -7.11 -7.81 -6.00
N CYS A 265 -8.00 -8.58 -6.58
CA CYS A 265 -7.75 -9.22 -7.87
C CYS A 265 -8.97 -9.13 -8.79
N THR A 266 -8.75 -9.33 -10.08
CA THR A 266 -9.84 -9.44 -11.04
C THR A 266 -10.76 -10.63 -10.70
N GLN A 267 -12.00 -10.60 -11.21
CA GLN A 267 -12.95 -11.71 -11.01
C GLN A 267 -12.41 -13.05 -11.52
N ALA A 268 -11.61 -13.03 -12.59
CA ALA A 268 -10.99 -14.23 -13.15
C ALA A 268 -10.00 -14.91 -12.18
N LEU A 269 -9.32 -14.14 -11.34
CA LEU A 269 -8.37 -14.64 -10.35
C LEU A 269 -9.01 -14.96 -9.00
N GLY A 270 -10.26 -14.57 -8.79
CA GLY A 270 -10.96 -14.66 -7.50
C GLY A 270 -11.16 -16.07 -6.95
N GLY A 271 -10.97 -17.12 -7.76
CA GLY A 271 -11.06 -18.53 -7.37
C GLY A 271 -9.70 -19.25 -7.24
N VAL A 272 -8.58 -18.58 -7.51
CA VAL A 272 -7.24 -19.19 -7.52
C VAL A 272 -6.81 -19.65 -6.12
N MET A 273 -7.14 -18.88 -5.10
CA MET A 273 -6.85 -19.22 -3.70
C MET A 273 -8.07 -19.84 -3.05
N SER A 274 -7.90 -20.98 -2.39
CA SER A 274 -8.95 -21.67 -1.65
C SER A 274 -8.67 -21.70 -0.15
N ALA A 275 -9.64 -22.20 0.63
CA ALA A 275 -9.51 -22.30 2.09
C ALA A 275 -8.24 -23.05 2.51
N GLY A 276 -7.53 -22.50 3.48
CA GLY A 276 -6.27 -23.03 4.01
C GLY A 276 -5.00 -22.62 3.26
N MET A 277 -5.10 -21.99 2.07
CA MET A 277 -3.90 -21.59 1.31
C MET A 277 -3.28 -20.29 1.80
N HIS A 278 -4.08 -19.40 2.34
CA HIS A 278 -3.65 -18.13 2.90
C HIS A 278 -4.60 -17.69 4.02
N GLY A 279 -4.15 -16.82 4.92
CA GLY A 279 -4.98 -16.36 6.02
C GLY A 279 -4.32 -15.27 6.84
N SER A 280 -5.13 -14.63 7.66
CA SER A 280 -4.71 -13.61 8.63
C SER A 280 -5.66 -13.66 9.81
N THR A 281 -5.13 -13.67 11.05
CA THR A 281 -5.96 -13.65 12.27
C THR A 281 -6.73 -12.33 12.41
N PHE A 282 -6.06 -11.20 12.19
CA PHE A 282 -6.65 -9.86 12.36
C PHE A 282 -7.14 -9.23 11.06
N GLY A 283 -6.78 -9.79 9.90
CA GLY A 283 -7.13 -9.23 8.61
C GLY A 283 -8.65 -9.10 8.42
N GLY A 284 -9.11 -7.89 8.15
CA GLY A 284 -10.53 -7.59 8.02
C GLY A 284 -11.31 -7.59 9.34
N ASN A 285 -10.65 -7.31 10.48
CA ASN A 285 -11.36 -7.16 11.74
C ASN A 285 -12.40 -6.04 11.67
N PRO A 286 -13.50 -6.15 12.45
CA PRO A 286 -14.62 -5.21 12.38
C PRO A 286 -14.23 -3.74 12.55
N VAL A 287 -13.34 -3.42 13.48
CA VAL A 287 -12.95 -2.03 13.78
C VAL A 287 -12.15 -1.42 12.62
N ALA A 288 -11.18 -2.17 12.07
CA ALA A 288 -10.43 -1.71 10.91
C ALA A 288 -11.31 -1.58 9.67
N CYS A 289 -12.28 -2.48 9.48
CA CYS A 289 -13.26 -2.40 8.39
C CYS A 289 -14.19 -1.19 8.53
N ALA A 290 -14.65 -0.87 9.74
CA ALA A 290 -15.47 0.32 9.98
C ALA A 290 -14.70 1.62 9.66
N ALA A 291 -13.44 1.70 10.10
CA ALA A 291 -12.54 2.78 9.74
C ALA A 291 -12.34 2.88 8.22
N GLY A 292 -12.03 1.75 7.56
CA GLY A 292 -11.84 1.67 6.11
C GLY A 292 -13.10 2.08 5.33
N ARG A 293 -14.28 1.69 5.76
CA ARG A 293 -15.55 2.13 5.15
C ARG A 293 -15.72 3.64 5.23
N TYR A 294 -15.43 4.22 6.39
CA TYR A 294 -15.49 5.68 6.51
C TYR A 294 -14.46 6.35 5.59
N MET A 295 -13.22 5.84 5.56
CA MET A 295 -12.21 6.34 4.63
C MET A 295 -12.69 6.26 3.17
N LEU A 296 -13.23 5.13 2.72
CA LEU A 296 -13.80 4.97 1.38
C LEU A 296 -14.87 6.04 1.09
N SER A 297 -15.82 6.23 2.01
CA SER A 297 -16.90 7.20 1.83
C SER A 297 -16.41 8.65 1.60
N ARG A 298 -15.20 8.96 2.02
CA ARG A 298 -14.56 10.27 1.87
C ARG A 298 -13.62 10.32 0.67
N LEU A 299 -12.74 9.32 0.54
CA LEU A 299 -11.66 9.29 -0.45
C LEU A 299 -12.12 8.96 -1.87
N THR A 300 -13.34 8.45 -2.04
CA THR A 300 -13.95 8.24 -3.36
C THR A 300 -14.80 9.42 -3.85
N GLN A 301 -14.96 10.48 -3.03
CA GLN A 301 -15.70 11.67 -3.43
C GLN A 301 -14.89 12.53 -4.41
N PRO A 302 -15.40 12.84 -5.61
CA PRO A 302 -14.67 13.65 -6.60
C PRO A 302 -14.20 14.99 -6.03
N ALA A 303 -15.06 15.69 -5.29
CA ALA A 303 -14.72 16.98 -4.70
C ALA A 303 -13.54 16.89 -3.71
N PHE A 304 -13.40 15.78 -2.97
CA PHE A 304 -12.27 15.57 -2.07
C PHE A 304 -10.96 15.36 -2.85
N LEU A 305 -11.00 14.56 -3.90
CA LEU A 305 -9.86 14.27 -4.76
C LEU A 305 -9.40 15.52 -5.52
N GLU A 306 -10.34 16.29 -6.08
CA GLU A 306 -10.08 17.55 -6.77
C GLU A 306 -9.44 18.59 -5.85
N GLU A 307 -9.94 18.72 -4.61
CA GLU A 307 -9.36 19.63 -3.62
C GLU A 307 -7.94 19.21 -3.23
N GLY A 308 -7.68 17.91 -3.10
CA GLY A 308 -6.34 17.37 -2.88
C GLY A 308 -5.38 17.73 -4.01
N ALA A 309 -5.79 17.50 -5.25
CA ALA A 309 -5.01 17.86 -6.45
C ALA A 309 -4.75 19.37 -6.53
N ARG A 310 -5.77 20.21 -6.26
CA ARG A 310 -5.65 21.66 -6.23
C ARG A 310 -4.63 22.15 -5.19
N LYS A 311 -4.66 21.59 -3.97
CA LYS A 311 -3.70 21.91 -2.90
C LYS A 311 -2.29 21.46 -3.26
N GLY A 312 -2.12 20.29 -3.87
CA GLY A 312 -0.84 19.82 -4.37
C GLY A 312 -0.24 20.73 -5.44
N CYS A 313 -1.06 21.18 -6.38
CA CYS A 313 -0.66 22.14 -7.40
C CYS A 313 -0.24 23.49 -6.78
N LEU A 314 -1.01 24.01 -5.82
CA LEU A 314 -0.67 25.25 -5.12
C LEU A 314 0.67 25.13 -4.40
N LEU A 315 0.92 24.04 -3.70
CA LEU A 315 2.19 23.80 -2.99
C LEU A 315 3.38 23.76 -3.97
N TYR A 316 3.22 23.06 -5.10
CA TYR A 316 4.28 22.93 -6.11
C TYR A 316 4.60 24.25 -6.81
N THR A 317 3.57 25.07 -7.09
CA THR A 317 3.72 26.37 -7.81
C THR A 317 4.03 27.55 -6.91
N SER A 318 3.97 27.38 -5.57
CA SER A 318 4.29 28.44 -4.63
C SER A 318 5.80 28.71 -4.58
N PRO A 319 6.26 29.96 -4.61
CA PRO A 319 7.68 30.29 -4.51
C PRO A 319 8.32 29.70 -3.25
N SER A 320 9.47 29.07 -3.41
CA SER A 320 10.25 28.55 -2.29
C SER A 320 11.55 29.37 -2.15
N PRO A 321 12.06 29.58 -0.92
CA PRO A 321 13.39 30.20 -0.73
C PRO A 321 14.53 29.46 -1.45
N ARG A 322 14.31 28.20 -1.86
CA ARG A 322 15.27 27.42 -2.67
C ARG A 322 15.29 27.83 -4.12
N ASP A 323 14.19 28.38 -4.65
CA ASP A 323 14.06 28.76 -6.06
C ASP A 323 14.71 30.11 -6.36
N SER A 324 15.15 30.81 -5.33
CA SER A 324 15.78 32.15 -5.41
C SER A 324 17.32 32.09 -5.37
N ARG A 325 17.93 30.93 -5.58
CA ARG A 325 19.39 30.74 -5.62
C ARG A 325 19.91 30.39 -6.99
#